data_db487443b10ab758ff677b331b6a76ee
#
_entry.id   db487443b10ab758ff677b331b6a76ee
#
_cell.length_a   1.000
_cell.length_b   1.000
_cell.length_c   1.000
_cell.angle_alpha   90.00
_cell.angle_beta   90.00
_cell.angle_gamma   90.00
#
_symmetry.space_group_name_H-M   'P 1'
#
loop_
_entity.id
_entity.type
_entity.pdbx_description
1 polymer ?
#
loop_
_entity_poly.entity_id
_entity_poly.type
_entity_poly.pdbx_seq_one_letter_code
_entity_poly.pdbx_strand_id
1 'polypeptide(L)'
;MSFSPTQPGKGRILVIDDEADIREGLELLLISEGYAPELAENGADGLRKMEQHAYDLVLLDLMMPDLSGMEVIEQVRKRDRETPIFMITAYGSVEAAVHALKLGANDYFSKPWDNEKLIIEIDRMLAGRRLETENTQLKRALKQRYSFPNIIGKSERMVRMLDLVGQVAEARSTILITGETGTGKELVAKAIHANSPRADQVFVAVNSGSLPPDLLESTLFGHVRGAFTSAVQSKKGYFEVADRGTIFFDEVGTLGPETQIKLLRVIQEKEFTPLGSTDPIKVDVRILAATNADLYQLVKEGKFREDLYYRLNVINIAMPPLRERREDIPLLVGHFFTFYCRQNNKFLSPAGESLLSFCLLYTSRCV
;
A
#
# COMPACT_ATOMS: atom_id res chain seq x y z
N MET A 1 5.50 -11.57 -50.34
CA MET A 1 4.83 -10.45 -49.64
C MET A 1 5.19 -10.55 -48.20
N SER A 2 6.07 -9.70 -47.72
CA SER A 2 6.57 -9.68 -46.35
C SER A 2 5.54 -9.03 -45.42
N PHE A 3 4.95 -9.81 -44.52
CA PHE A 3 4.10 -9.29 -43.45
C PHE A 3 5.01 -8.67 -42.35
N SER A 4 4.92 -7.39 -42.19
CA SER A 4 5.47 -6.68 -41.01
C SER A 4 4.53 -6.90 -39.83
N PRO A 5 5.03 -7.30 -38.63
CA PRO A 5 4.20 -7.47 -37.45
C PRO A 5 4.20 -6.14 -36.67
N THR A 6 3.13 -5.34 -36.83
CA THR A 6 2.90 -4.15 -35.99
C THR A 6 1.45 -4.02 -35.58
N GLN A 7 1.01 -4.92 -34.71
CA GLN A 7 -0.03 -4.66 -33.70
C GLN A 7 0.36 -5.47 -32.45
N PRO A 8 0.17 -4.97 -31.23
CA PRO A 8 0.39 -5.78 -30.03
C PRO A 8 -0.64 -6.90 -30.04
N GLY A 9 -0.19 -8.12 -30.36
CA GLY A 9 -1.02 -9.31 -30.38
C GLY A 9 -1.66 -9.56 -29.00
N LYS A 10 -2.79 -10.28 -28.96
CA LYS A 10 -3.49 -10.65 -27.72
C LYS A 10 -2.60 -11.42 -26.73
N GLY A 11 -1.47 -12.02 -27.17
CA GLY A 11 -0.50 -12.74 -26.36
C GLY A 11 0.28 -13.78 -27.18
N ARG A 12 1.39 -14.27 -26.63
CA ARG A 12 2.21 -15.36 -27.21
C ARG A 12 1.81 -16.69 -26.61
N ILE A 13 1.43 -17.64 -27.45
CA ILE A 13 0.98 -18.97 -27.04
C ILE A 13 1.93 -20.02 -27.60
N LEU A 14 2.52 -20.86 -26.75
CA LEU A 14 3.30 -22.02 -27.19
C LEU A 14 2.38 -23.24 -27.34
N VAL A 15 2.41 -23.87 -28.49
CA VAL A 15 1.70 -25.12 -28.77
C VAL A 15 2.70 -26.26 -28.84
N ILE A 16 2.55 -27.27 -27.98
CA ILE A 16 3.42 -28.44 -27.89
C ILE A 16 2.56 -29.68 -28.16
N ASP A 17 2.72 -30.28 -29.30
CA ASP A 17 1.98 -31.48 -29.74
C ASP A 17 2.85 -32.24 -30.75
N ASP A 18 2.86 -33.54 -30.79
CA ASP A 18 3.64 -34.32 -31.76
C ASP A 18 2.94 -34.46 -33.11
N GLU A 19 1.61 -34.27 -33.17
CA GLU A 19 0.82 -34.37 -34.38
C GLU A 19 0.89 -33.03 -35.18
N ALA A 20 1.47 -33.09 -36.41
CA ALA A 20 1.61 -31.89 -37.25
C ALA A 20 0.27 -31.24 -37.60
N ASP A 21 -0.74 -32.03 -37.95
CA ASP A 21 -2.07 -31.52 -38.33
C ASP A 21 -2.76 -30.76 -37.18
N ILE A 22 -2.54 -31.21 -35.95
CA ILE A 22 -3.06 -30.57 -34.75
C ILE A 22 -2.36 -29.22 -34.52
N ARG A 23 -1.01 -29.20 -34.63
CA ARG A 23 -0.24 -27.94 -34.48
C ARG A 23 -0.64 -26.93 -35.53
N GLU A 24 -0.76 -27.30 -36.80
CA GLU A 24 -1.17 -26.41 -37.89
C GLU A 24 -2.62 -25.88 -37.69
N GLY A 25 -3.53 -26.76 -37.25
CA GLY A 25 -4.90 -26.38 -36.94
C GLY A 25 -5.00 -25.38 -35.81
N LEU A 26 -4.26 -25.59 -34.72
CA LEU A 26 -4.18 -24.64 -33.57
C LEU A 26 -3.49 -23.33 -33.97
N GLU A 27 -2.44 -23.40 -34.81
CA GLU A 27 -1.78 -22.21 -35.31
C GLU A 27 -2.75 -21.29 -36.06
N LEU A 28 -3.48 -21.86 -37.03
CA LEU A 28 -4.46 -21.11 -37.82
C LEU A 28 -5.57 -20.53 -36.94
N LEU A 29 -6.10 -21.30 -36.00
CA LEU A 29 -7.11 -20.87 -35.07
C LEU A 29 -6.60 -19.68 -34.20
N LEU A 30 -5.43 -19.80 -33.60
CA LEU A 30 -4.86 -18.78 -32.72
C LEU A 30 -4.50 -17.51 -33.49
N ILE A 31 -3.96 -17.62 -34.71
CA ILE A 31 -3.69 -16.46 -35.59
C ILE A 31 -4.99 -15.74 -35.93
N SER A 32 -6.07 -16.47 -36.31
CA SER A 32 -7.36 -15.86 -36.64
C SER A 32 -7.96 -15.07 -35.50
N GLU A 33 -7.67 -15.47 -34.24
CA GLU A 33 -8.11 -14.81 -33.02
C GLU A 33 -7.16 -13.71 -32.54
N GLY A 34 -6.05 -13.46 -33.26
CA GLY A 34 -5.10 -12.39 -32.96
C GLY A 34 -4.01 -12.72 -31.95
N TYR A 35 -3.79 -13.99 -31.69
CA TYR A 35 -2.65 -14.48 -30.90
C TYR A 35 -1.40 -14.69 -31.75
N ALA A 36 -0.24 -14.76 -31.12
CA ALA A 36 1.04 -15.10 -31.74
C ALA A 36 1.46 -16.51 -31.31
N PRO A 37 1.04 -17.57 -32.04
CA PRO A 37 1.43 -18.94 -31.72
C PRO A 37 2.88 -19.21 -32.09
N GLU A 38 3.53 -20.06 -31.30
CA GLU A 38 4.80 -20.70 -31.59
C GLU A 38 4.61 -22.19 -31.41
N LEU A 39 5.15 -23.01 -32.35
CA LEU A 39 4.90 -24.42 -32.39
C LEU A 39 6.15 -25.18 -31.87
N ALA A 40 5.94 -26.27 -31.14
CA ALA A 40 6.96 -27.23 -30.73
C ALA A 40 6.48 -28.64 -31.06
N GLU A 41 7.33 -29.44 -31.66
CA GLU A 41 7.01 -30.79 -32.15
C GLU A 41 7.11 -31.90 -31.10
N ASN A 42 7.64 -31.58 -29.92
CA ASN A 42 7.78 -32.50 -28.80
C ASN A 42 8.04 -31.74 -27.49
N GLY A 43 8.00 -32.44 -26.35
CA GLY A 43 8.21 -31.85 -25.03
C GLY A 43 9.57 -31.22 -24.84
N ALA A 44 10.64 -31.82 -25.40
CA ALA A 44 12.00 -31.30 -25.28
C ALA A 44 12.18 -29.98 -26.05
N ASP A 45 11.60 -29.85 -27.26
CA ASP A 45 11.59 -28.60 -28.02
C ASP A 45 10.78 -27.52 -27.32
N GLY A 46 9.63 -27.89 -26.75
CA GLY A 46 8.80 -27.01 -25.95
C GLY A 46 9.55 -26.42 -24.75
N LEU A 47 10.20 -27.26 -23.94
CA LEU A 47 11.00 -26.85 -22.81
C LEU A 47 12.14 -25.91 -23.20
N ARG A 48 12.85 -26.22 -24.29
CA ARG A 48 13.92 -25.38 -24.83
C ARG A 48 13.42 -23.98 -25.22
N LYS A 49 12.25 -23.91 -25.87
CA LYS A 49 11.62 -22.63 -26.27
C LYS A 49 11.20 -21.82 -25.05
N MET A 50 10.66 -22.47 -24.02
CA MET A 50 10.30 -21.83 -22.76
C MET A 50 11.52 -21.30 -21.97
N GLU A 51 12.71 -21.87 -22.18
CA GLU A 51 13.95 -21.32 -21.61
C GLU A 51 14.44 -20.06 -22.36
N GLN A 52 14.14 -19.95 -23.65
CA GLN A 52 14.59 -18.85 -24.51
C GLN A 52 13.60 -17.68 -24.55
N HIS A 53 12.33 -17.97 -24.42
CA HIS A 53 11.25 -17.00 -24.57
C HIS A 53 10.20 -17.14 -23.47
N ALA A 54 9.57 -16.03 -23.13
CA ALA A 54 8.39 -16.00 -22.26
C ALA A 54 7.12 -16.16 -23.08
N TYR A 55 6.19 -16.96 -22.59
CA TYR A 55 4.87 -17.20 -23.17
C TYR A 55 3.77 -16.79 -22.19
N ASP A 56 2.66 -16.34 -22.72
CA ASP A 56 1.50 -15.97 -21.93
C ASP A 56 0.66 -17.19 -21.54
N LEU A 57 0.69 -18.25 -22.39
CA LEU A 57 0.00 -19.52 -22.17
C LEU A 57 0.69 -20.62 -22.97
N VAL A 58 0.63 -21.87 -22.47
CA VAL A 58 1.09 -23.08 -23.16
C VAL A 58 -0.08 -24.01 -23.38
N LEU A 59 -0.27 -24.46 -24.62
CA LEU A 59 -1.13 -25.59 -25.00
C LEU A 59 -0.23 -26.80 -25.12
N LEU A 60 -0.51 -27.87 -24.37
CA LEU A 60 0.39 -29.02 -24.23
C LEU A 60 -0.36 -30.33 -24.42
N ASP A 61 0.07 -31.14 -25.38
CA ASP A 61 -0.45 -32.49 -25.48
C ASP A 61 0.05 -33.37 -24.31
N LEU A 62 -0.84 -34.24 -23.86
CA LEU A 62 -0.55 -35.22 -22.81
C LEU A 62 0.33 -36.36 -23.32
N MET A 63 0.05 -36.85 -24.52
CA MET A 63 0.61 -38.09 -25.06
C MET A 63 1.59 -37.81 -26.19
N MET A 64 2.85 -37.66 -25.84
CA MET A 64 3.93 -37.46 -26.80
C MET A 64 4.96 -38.62 -26.65
N PRO A 65 5.65 -39.03 -27.73
CA PRO A 65 6.46 -40.26 -27.71
C PRO A 65 7.72 -40.15 -26.85
N ASP A 66 8.34 -38.97 -26.72
CA ASP A 66 9.63 -38.81 -26.06
C ASP A 66 9.48 -38.37 -24.59
N LEU A 67 8.72 -37.32 -24.35
CA LEU A 67 8.49 -36.73 -23.03
C LEU A 67 7.00 -36.49 -22.89
N SER A 68 6.37 -37.15 -21.92
CA SER A 68 4.93 -36.96 -21.68
C SER A 68 4.60 -35.57 -21.23
N GLY A 69 3.40 -35.06 -21.55
CA GLY A 69 2.94 -33.75 -21.10
C GLY A 69 2.99 -33.58 -19.58
N MET A 70 2.81 -34.67 -18.81
CA MET A 70 2.93 -34.64 -17.34
C MET A 70 4.36 -34.32 -16.90
N GLU A 71 5.37 -34.95 -17.53
CA GLU A 71 6.77 -34.69 -17.22
C GLU A 71 7.19 -33.26 -17.63
N VAL A 72 6.62 -32.74 -18.74
CA VAL A 72 6.81 -31.36 -19.15
C VAL A 72 6.29 -30.43 -18.08
N ILE A 73 5.06 -30.60 -17.55
CA ILE A 73 4.51 -29.81 -16.48
C ILE A 73 5.40 -29.82 -15.25
N GLU A 74 5.84 -31.00 -14.81
CA GLU A 74 6.72 -31.11 -13.64
C GLU A 74 8.03 -30.36 -13.81
N GLN A 75 8.63 -30.39 -14.99
CA GLN A 75 9.86 -29.63 -15.26
C GLN A 75 9.61 -28.15 -15.31
N VAL A 76 8.55 -27.70 -15.97
CA VAL A 76 8.17 -26.27 -16.02
C VAL A 76 7.91 -25.75 -14.60
N ARG A 77 7.12 -26.46 -13.80
CA ARG A 77 6.72 -26.00 -12.45
C ARG A 77 7.87 -25.92 -11.43
N LYS A 78 9.00 -26.56 -11.70
CA LYS A 78 10.23 -26.38 -10.91
C LYS A 78 10.85 -24.99 -11.10
N ARG A 79 10.63 -24.34 -12.25
CA ARG A 79 11.24 -23.06 -12.62
C ARG A 79 10.22 -21.93 -12.78
N ASP A 80 9.08 -22.23 -13.34
CA ASP A 80 7.98 -21.29 -13.64
C ASP A 80 6.66 -21.84 -13.07
N ARG A 81 6.15 -21.14 -12.06
CA ARG A 81 4.86 -21.45 -11.41
C ARG A 81 3.70 -20.61 -11.94
N GLU A 82 4.00 -19.62 -12.77
CA GLU A 82 3.03 -18.60 -13.15
C GLU A 82 2.44 -18.78 -14.54
N THR A 83 3.22 -19.30 -15.52
CA THR A 83 2.73 -19.47 -16.90
C THR A 83 1.59 -20.48 -16.94
N PRO A 84 0.38 -20.11 -17.42
CA PRO A 84 -0.74 -21.02 -17.55
C PRO A 84 -0.42 -22.15 -18.55
N ILE A 85 -0.80 -23.37 -18.18
CA ILE A 85 -0.68 -24.56 -19.04
C ILE A 85 -2.06 -25.17 -19.18
N PHE A 86 -2.55 -25.27 -20.42
CA PHE A 86 -3.74 -26.00 -20.78
C PHE A 86 -3.34 -27.32 -21.43
N MET A 87 -3.84 -28.43 -20.90
CA MET A 87 -3.61 -29.74 -21.45
C MET A 87 -4.60 -30.04 -22.55
N ILE A 88 -4.11 -30.65 -23.67
CA ILE A 88 -4.94 -31.14 -24.75
C ILE A 88 -4.69 -32.65 -24.83
N THR A 89 -5.71 -33.48 -24.89
CA THR A 89 -5.52 -34.95 -24.90
C THR A 89 -6.62 -35.69 -25.64
N ALA A 90 -6.26 -36.75 -26.37
CA ALA A 90 -7.20 -37.70 -26.95
C ALA A 90 -7.81 -38.65 -25.91
N TYR A 91 -7.16 -38.85 -24.76
CA TYR A 91 -7.60 -39.74 -23.68
C TYR A 91 -8.15 -38.94 -22.50
N GLY A 92 -9.44 -38.68 -22.53
CA GLY A 92 -10.14 -37.94 -21.49
C GLY A 92 -10.54 -38.79 -20.28
N SER A 93 -9.61 -39.50 -19.62
CA SER A 93 -9.94 -40.10 -18.32
C SER A 93 -9.97 -38.98 -17.25
N VAL A 94 -11.00 -39.00 -16.41
CA VAL A 94 -11.14 -38.03 -15.29
C VAL A 94 -9.90 -38.10 -14.40
N GLU A 95 -9.29 -39.27 -14.25
CA GLU A 95 -8.08 -39.48 -13.44
C GLU A 95 -6.86 -38.74 -14.00
N ALA A 96 -6.67 -38.78 -15.34
CA ALA A 96 -5.56 -38.10 -16.01
C ALA A 96 -5.72 -36.55 -15.90
N ALA A 97 -6.94 -36.05 -16.10
CA ALA A 97 -7.24 -34.63 -15.94
C ALA A 97 -6.97 -34.17 -14.49
N VAL A 98 -7.47 -34.89 -13.49
CA VAL A 98 -7.23 -34.59 -12.06
C VAL A 98 -5.73 -34.63 -11.73
N HIS A 99 -4.98 -35.57 -12.31
CA HIS A 99 -3.54 -35.66 -12.10
C HIS A 99 -2.79 -34.46 -12.71
N ALA A 100 -3.14 -34.08 -13.95
CA ALA A 100 -2.56 -32.88 -14.59
C ALA A 100 -2.79 -31.59 -13.78
N LEU A 101 -4.02 -31.40 -13.28
CA LEU A 101 -4.36 -30.25 -12.43
C LEU A 101 -3.56 -30.26 -11.11
N LYS A 102 -3.34 -31.44 -10.50
CA LYS A 102 -2.50 -31.56 -9.29
C LYS A 102 -1.02 -31.24 -9.55
N LEU A 103 -0.53 -31.53 -10.74
CA LEU A 103 0.85 -31.19 -11.16
C LEU A 103 1.01 -29.72 -11.53
N GLY A 104 -0.09 -29.00 -11.68
CA GLY A 104 -0.09 -27.56 -11.92
C GLY A 104 -0.56 -27.14 -13.31
N ALA A 105 -1.26 -28.00 -14.07
CA ALA A 105 -2.04 -27.55 -15.20
C ALA A 105 -3.19 -26.65 -14.72
N ASN A 106 -3.59 -25.65 -15.53
CA ASN A 106 -4.66 -24.73 -15.21
C ASN A 106 -6.01 -25.18 -15.73
N ASP A 107 -6.01 -25.87 -16.88
CA ASP A 107 -7.20 -26.48 -17.45
C ASP A 107 -6.85 -27.67 -18.39
N TYR A 108 -7.89 -28.36 -18.86
CA TYR A 108 -7.74 -29.52 -19.71
C TYR A 108 -8.84 -29.60 -20.77
N PHE A 109 -8.51 -30.00 -22.01
CA PHE A 109 -9.39 -30.17 -23.16
C PHE A 109 -9.23 -31.55 -23.80
N SER A 110 -10.35 -32.21 -24.12
CA SER A 110 -10.33 -33.49 -24.84
C SER A 110 -10.35 -33.26 -26.35
N LYS A 111 -9.52 -34.02 -27.10
CA LYS A 111 -9.59 -34.08 -28.57
C LYS A 111 -10.82 -34.93 -28.97
N PRO A 112 -11.66 -34.54 -29.95
CA PRO A 112 -11.72 -33.18 -30.55
C PRO A 112 -12.32 -32.17 -29.57
N TRP A 113 -11.75 -30.99 -29.51
CA TRP A 113 -12.25 -29.90 -28.68
C TRP A 113 -13.18 -28.98 -29.46
N ASP A 114 -13.92 -28.15 -28.72
CA ASP A 114 -14.71 -27.05 -29.23
C ASP A 114 -13.81 -25.79 -29.31
N ASN A 115 -13.63 -25.27 -30.52
CA ASN A 115 -12.77 -24.11 -30.77
C ASN A 115 -13.26 -22.85 -30.03
N GLU A 116 -14.57 -22.61 -29.98
CA GLU A 116 -15.13 -21.45 -29.29
C GLU A 116 -14.85 -21.55 -27.79
N LYS A 117 -15.06 -22.72 -27.21
CA LYS A 117 -14.81 -22.96 -25.79
C LYS A 117 -13.33 -22.81 -25.44
N LEU A 118 -12.43 -23.33 -26.26
CA LEU A 118 -10.98 -23.19 -26.07
C LEU A 118 -10.56 -21.72 -26.06
N ILE A 119 -11.03 -20.95 -27.04
CA ILE A 119 -10.70 -19.51 -27.13
C ILE A 119 -11.28 -18.72 -25.95
N ILE A 120 -12.51 -18.98 -25.54
CA ILE A 120 -13.14 -18.31 -24.39
C ILE A 120 -12.30 -18.54 -23.11
N GLU A 121 -11.82 -19.77 -22.86
CA GLU A 121 -11.01 -20.05 -21.67
C GLU A 121 -9.60 -19.44 -21.78
N ILE A 122 -8.99 -19.41 -22.95
CA ILE A 122 -7.74 -18.70 -23.21
C ILE A 122 -7.91 -17.19 -22.91
N ASP A 123 -8.92 -16.55 -23.52
CA ASP A 123 -9.21 -15.12 -23.30
C ASP A 123 -9.45 -14.81 -21.83
N ARG A 124 -10.21 -15.64 -21.12
CA ARG A 124 -10.49 -15.51 -19.69
C ARG A 124 -9.24 -15.59 -18.84
N MET A 125 -8.40 -16.58 -19.10
CA MET A 125 -7.14 -16.80 -18.34
C MET A 125 -6.18 -15.61 -18.53
N LEU A 126 -6.00 -15.16 -19.76
CA LEU A 126 -5.08 -14.08 -20.08
C LEU A 126 -5.61 -12.71 -19.61
N ALA A 127 -6.92 -12.47 -19.65
CA ALA A 127 -7.53 -11.26 -19.11
C ALA A 127 -7.35 -11.16 -17.59
N GLY A 128 -7.55 -12.25 -16.84
CA GLY A 128 -7.31 -12.32 -15.42
C GLY A 128 -5.85 -11.97 -15.08
N ARG A 129 -4.91 -12.54 -15.79
CA ARG A 129 -3.48 -12.31 -15.61
C ARG A 129 -3.04 -10.86 -15.91
N ARG A 130 -3.61 -10.26 -16.96
CA ARG A 130 -3.38 -8.83 -17.29
C ARG A 130 -3.84 -7.92 -16.16
N LEU A 131 -5.05 -8.15 -15.63
CA LEU A 131 -5.60 -7.38 -14.52
C LEU A 131 -4.74 -7.50 -13.25
N GLU A 132 -4.25 -8.69 -12.91
CA GLU A 132 -3.35 -8.90 -11.78
C GLU A 132 -2.00 -8.20 -11.96
N THR A 133 -1.43 -8.28 -13.15
CA THR A 133 -0.17 -7.61 -13.49
C THR A 133 -0.32 -6.10 -13.45
N GLU A 134 -1.38 -5.56 -14.04
CA GLU A 134 -1.70 -4.13 -14.04
C GLU A 134 -1.95 -3.63 -12.62
N ASN A 135 -2.72 -4.35 -11.82
CA ASN A 135 -2.95 -4.01 -10.41
C ASN A 135 -1.64 -4.01 -9.61
N THR A 136 -0.75 -4.98 -9.88
CA THR A 136 0.56 -5.05 -9.22
C THR A 136 1.48 -3.89 -9.66
N GLN A 137 1.46 -3.54 -10.94
CA GLN A 137 2.20 -2.40 -11.47
C GLN A 137 1.67 -1.07 -10.93
N LEU A 138 0.35 -0.90 -10.89
CA LEU A 138 -0.30 0.27 -10.29
C LEU A 138 0.03 0.41 -8.80
N LYS A 139 0.00 -0.70 -8.05
CA LYS A 139 0.42 -0.71 -6.64
C LYS A 139 1.90 -0.37 -6.47
N ARG A 140 2.78 -0.85 -7.35
CA ARG A 140 4.21 -0.48 -7.34
C ARG A 140 4.44 0.99 -7.69
N ALA A 141 3.74 1.51 -8.69
CA ALA A 141 3.80 2.92 -9.08
C ALA A 141 3.29 3.84 -7.95
N LEU A 142 2.20 3.47 -7.26
CA LEU A 142 1.72 4.17 -6.08
C LEU A 142 2.75 4.15 -4.94
N LYS A 143 3.40 3.01 -4.67
CA LYS A 143 4.48 2.92 -3.67
C LYS A 143 5.70 3.78 -4.01
N GLN A 144 6.02 3.93 -5.30
CA GLN A 144 7.11 4.81 -5.73
C GLN A 144 6.74 6.29 -5.68
N ARG A 145 5.44 6.62 -5.80
CA ARG A 145 4.94 7.99 -5.73
C ARG A 145 4.99 8.56 -4.32
N TYR A 146 4.80 7.73 -3.28
CA TYR A 146 4.81 8.16 -1.89
C TYR A 146 6.02 7.61 -1.17
N SER A 147 6.82 8.52 -0.59
CA SER A 147 8.01 8.16 0.18
C SER A 147 7.76 8.33 1.67
N PHE A 148 7.99 7.26 2.43
CA PHE A 148 7.86 7.25 3.88
C PHE A 148 9.18 6.85 4.55
N PRO A 149 10.31 7.54 4.29
CA PRO A 149 11.65 7.09 4.70
C PRO A 149 11.82 6.97 6.22
N ASN A 150 11.00 7.70 6.99
CA ASN A 150 11.09 7.75 8.44
C ASN A 150 10.09 6.81 9.14
N ILE A 151 9.27 6.07 8.39
CA ILE A 151 8.30 5.13 8.95
C ILE A 151 8.78 3.71 8.69
N ILE A 152 9.10 2.99 9.77
CA ILE A 152 9.63 1.64 9.69
C ILE A 152 8.53 0.65 10.01
N GLY A 153 8.29 -0.27 9.08
CA GLY A 153 7.31 -1.34 9.20
C GLY A 153 7.12 -2.07 7.87
N LYS A 154 6.98 -3.40 7.98
CA LYS A 154 6.69 -4.29 6.85
C LYS A 154 5.45 -5.16 7.09
N SER A 155 4.91 -5.12 8.30
CA SER A 155 3.71 -5.88 8.65
C SER A 155 2.54 -5.47 7.74
N GLU A 156 1.66 -6.40 7.45
CA GLU A 156 0.51 -6.17 6.57
C GLU A 156 -0.35 -4.98 7.05
N ARG A 157 -0.52 -4.84 8.37
CA ARG A 157 -1.26 -3.71 8.96
C ARG A 157 -0.60 -2.36 8.70
N MET A 158 0.74 -2.29 8.84
CA MET A 158 1.50 -1.08 8.52
C MET A 158 1.44 -0.75 7.04
N VAL A 159 1.57 -1.74 6.17
CA VAL A 159 1.49 -1.54 4.72
C VAL A 159 0.11 -1.00 4.32
N ARG A 160 -0.97 -1.59 4.82
CA ARG A 160 -2.34 -1.10 4.56
C ARG A 160 -2.55 0.34 5.07
N MET A 161 -2.04 0.64 6.26
CA MET A 161 -2.11 1.99 6.82
C MET A 161 -1.32 2.99 5.98
N LEU A 162 -0.11 2.65 5.54
CA LEU A 162 0.70 3.50 4.66
C LEU A 162 0.08 3.68 3.27
N ASP A 163 -0.55 2.66 2.73
CA ASP A 163 -1.32 2.77 1.47
C ASP A 163 -2.48 3.78 1.63
N LEU A 164 -3.19 3.74 2.76
CA LEU A 164 -4.22 4.74 3.08
C LEU A 164 -3.62 6.14 3.23
N VAL A 165 -2.50 6.29 3.92
CA VAL A 165 -1.76 7.56 4.06
C VAL A 165 -1.44 8.15 2.69
N GLY A 166 -0.95 7.34 1.75
CA GLY A 166 -0.68 7.77 0.38
C GLY A 166 -1.94 8.29 -0.32
N GLN A 167 -3.04 7.54 -0.25
CA GLN A 167 -4.31 7.91 -0.89
C GLN A 167 -4.88 9.24 -0.35
N VAL A 168 -4.80 9.45 0.97
CA VAL A 168 -5.38 10.64 1.60
C VAL A 168 -4.45 11.85 1.63
N ALA A 169 -3.17 11.67 1.29
CA ALA A 169 -2.20 12.77 1.29
C ALA A 169 -2.62 13.92 0.38
N GLU A 170 -3.21 13.64 -0.78
CA GLU A 170 -3.69 14.64 -1.73
C GLU A 170 -5.03 15.29 -1.34
N ALA A 171 -5.79 14.68 -0.42
CA ALA A 171 -7.07 15.20 0.01
C ALA A 171 -6.89 16.48 0.83
N ARG A 172 -7.84 17.42 0.69
CA ARG A 172 -7.89 18.66 1.51
C ARG A 172 -8.61 18.46 2.85
N SER A 173 -9.23 17.30 3.04
CA SER A 173 -10.02 16.96 4.21
C SER A 173 -9.18 16.89 5.47
N THR A 174 -9.83 17.10 6.62
CA THR A 174 -9.25 16.86 7.93
C THR A 174 -9.00 15.37 8.14
N ILE A 175 -7.86 15.02 8.74
CA ILE A 175 -7.48 13.64 9.03
C ILE A 175 -7.28 13.50 10.52
N LEU A 176 -7.93 12.51 11.12
CA LEU A 176 -7.75 12.11 12.50
C LEU A 176 -6.88 10.86 12.57
N ILE A 177 -5.76 10.93 13.28
CA ILE A 177 -4.83 9.81 13.48
C ILE A 177 -5.05 9.28 14.90
N THR A 178 -5.59 8.07 15.03
CA THR A 178 -5.86 7.44 16.32
C THR A 178 -4.83 6.36 16.62
N GLY A 179 -4.52 6.15 17.91
CA GLY A 179 -3.62 5.09 18.34
C GLY A 179 -2.92 5.37 19.65
N GLU A 180 -2.39 4.34 20.26
CA GLU A 180 -1.72 4.42 21.55
C GLU A 180 -0.52 5.38 21.54
N THR A 181 -0.10 5.82 22.71
CA THR A 181 1.10 6.65 22.88
C THR A 181 2.33 5.88 22.36
N GLY A 182 3.22 6.58 21.63
CA GLY A 182 4.43 5.97 21.08
C GLY A 182 4.27 5.18 19.79
N THR A 183 3.05 5.09 19.18
CA THR A 183 2.84 4.36 17.92
C THR A 183 3.42 5.06 16.69
N GLY A 184 3.77 6.37 16.78
CA GLY A 184 4.36 7.15 15.68
C GLY A 184 3.36 8.05 14.96
N LYS A 185 2.29 8.50 15.61
CA LYS A 185 1.24 9.37 15.02
C LYS A 185 1.80 10.65 14.39
N GLU A 186 2.77 11.29 15.03
CA GLU A 186 3.43 12.50 14.50
C GLU A 186 4.23 12.20 13.22
N LEU A 187 4.89 11.03 13.13
CA LEU A 187 5.61 10.62 11.92
C LEU A 187 4.66 10.44 10.75
N VAL A 188 3.48 9.87 11.01
CA VAL A 188 2.43 9.72 9.99
C VAL A 188 1.88 11.09 9.57
N ALA A 189 1.66 12.01 10.49
CA ALA A 189 1.23 13.37 10.14
C ALA A 189 2.26 14.10 9.26
N LYS A 190 3.56 14.00 9.58
CA LYS A 190 4.64 14.52 8.73
C LYS A 190 4.69 13.85 7.38
N ALA A 191 4.46 12.54 7.31
CA ALA A 191 4.42 11.80 6.05
C ALA A 191 3.23 12.22 5.16
N ILE A 192 2.04 12.45 5.76
CA ILE A 192 0.87 12.98 5.05
C ILE A 192 1.19 14.36 4.46
N HIS A 193 1.81 15.25 5.23
CA HIS A 193 2.19 16.57 4.76
C HIS A 193 3.22 16.51 3.62
N ALA A 194 4.30 15.74 3.81
CA ALA A 194 5.39 15.60 2.84
C ALA A 194 4.95 15.00 1.48
N ASN A 195 3.86 14.23 1.47
CA ASN A 195 3.29 13.64 0.25
C ASN A 195 2.03 14.39 -0.23
N SER A 196 1.77 15.59 0.27
CA SER A 196 0.61 16.41 -0.07
C SER A 196 0.97 17.52 -1.08
N PRO A 197 -0.03 18.16 -1.73
CA PRO A 197 0.21 19.35 -2.53
C PRO A 197 0.79 20.54 -1.76
N ARG A 198 0.86 20.44 -0.42
CA ARG A 198 1.42 21.47 0.47
C ARG A 198 2.78 21.07 1.05
N ALA A 199 3.47 20.09 0.45
CA ALA A 199 4.75 19.57 0.94
C ALA A 199 5.84 20.65 1.11
N ASP A 200 5.84 21.65 0.24
CA ASP A 200 6.78 22.78 0.27
C ASP A 200 6.32 23.92 1.19
N GLN A 201 5.18 23.79 1.85
CA GLN A 201 4.62 24.78 2.76
C GLN A 201 4.96 24.45 4.21
N VAL A 202 4.65 25.39 5.11
CA VAL A 202 4.96 25.24 6.53
C VAL A 202 4.14 24.10 7.16
N PHE A 203 4.81 23.26 7.96
CA PHE A 203 4.19 22.27 8.85
C PHE A 203 4.36 22.74 10.30
N VAL A 204 3.25 23.07 10.96
CA VAL A 204 3.24 23.49 12.36
C VAL A 204 2.70 22.34 13.22
N ALA A 205 3.52 21.81 14.11
CA ALA A 205 3.10 20.80 15.09
C ALA A 205 2.80 21.45 16.44
N VAL A 206 1.66 21.08 17.00
CA VAL A 206 1.19 21.59 18.31
C VAL A 206 0.86 20.39 19.19
N ASN A 207 1.52 20.29 20.32
CA ASN A 207 1.12 19.32 21.35
C ASN A 207 0.14 20.01 22.31
N SER A 208 -1.12 19.63 22.26
CA SER A 208 -2.21 20.25 23.02
C SER A 208 -2.13 19.93 24.50
N GLY A 209 -1.48 18.84 24.90
CA GLY A 209 -1.32 18.43 26.30
C GLY A 209 -0.10 19.06 27.00
N SER A 210 0.79 19.73 26.26
CA SER A 210 2.05 20.24 26.81
C SER A 210 1.98 21.65 27.39
N LEU A 211 0.91 22.40 27.13
CA LEU A 211 0.75 23.80 27.54
C LEU A 211 -0.51 23.98 28.41
N PRO A 212 -0.48 24.89 29.41
CA PRO A 212 -1.69 25.36 30.07
C PRO A 212 -2.70 25.94 29.06
N PRO A 213 -4.02 25.80 29.29
CA PRO A 213 -5.06 26.21 28.32
C PRO A 213 -4.91 27.63 27.79
N ASP A 214 -4.67 28.62 28.67
CA ASP A 214 -4.53 30.02 28.31
C ASP A 214 -3.32 30.29 27.39
N LEU A 215 -2.19 29.61 27.68
CA LEU A 215 -1.00 29.70 26.83
C LEU A 215 -1.18 28.99 25.50
N LEU A 216 -1.91 27.87 25.50
CA LEU A 216 -2.24 27.15 24.27
C LEU A 216 -3.09 28.05 23.35
N GLU A 217 -4.14 28.70 23.87
CA GLU A 217 -4.97 29.63 23.09
C GLU A 217 -4.17 30.79 22.50
N SER A 218 -3.35 31.45 23.34
CA SER A 218 -2.47 32.52 22.88
C SER A 218 -1.46 32.03 21.82
N THR A 219 -0.98 30.82 21.93
CA THR A 219 -0.05 30.24 20.95
C THR A 219 -0.75 29.88 19.64
N LEU A 220 -1.98 29.37 19.69
CA LEU A 220 -2.75 28.97 18.51
C LEU A 220 -3.29 30.16 17.73
N PHE A 221 -3.96 31.10 18.44
CA PHE A 221 -4.71 32.20 17.83
C PHE A 221 -3.96 33.52 17.84
N GLY A 222 -2.84 33.60 18.59
CA GLY A 222 -2.14 34.86 18.79
C GLY A 222 -2.89 35.83 19.72
N HIS A 223 -2.29 36.99 19.99
CA HIS A 223 -2.90 38.03 20.81
C HIS A 223 -2.44 39.42 20.40
N VAL A 224 -3.28 40.41 20.62
CA VAL A 224 -2.91 41.82 20.51
C VAL A 224 -2.35 42.31 21.83
N ARG A 225 -1.59 43.42 21.79
CA ARG A 225 -1.08 44.09 22.98
C ARG A 225 -2.23 44.44 23.92
N GLY A 226 -2.11 44.10 25.21
CA GLY A 226 -3.12 44.37 26.22
C GLY A 226 -4.25 43.31 26.31
N ALA A 227 -4.20 42.23 25.57
CA ALA A 227 -5.20 41.14 25.61
C ALA A 227 -5.30 40.49 27.00
N PHE A 228 -4.20 40.44 27.74
CA PHE A 228 -4.12 39.97 29.13
C PHE A 228 -2.95 40.66 29.85
N THR A 229 -2.86 40.53 31.16
CA THR A 229 -1.93 41.30 32.01
C THR A 229 -0.46 41.20 31.59
N SER A 230 -0.02 40.12 31.01
CA SER A 230 1.35 39.92 30.51
C SER A 230 1.52 40.12 28.99
N ALA A 231 0.49 40.58 28.27
CA ALA A 231 0.53 40.82 26.84
C ALA A 231 1.17 42.19 26.49
N VAL A 232 2.48 42.29 26.65
CA VAL A 232 3.24 43.55 26.42
C VAL A 232 3.34 43.89 24.93
N GLN A 233 3.37 42.87 24.05
CA GLN A 233 3.45 43.01 22.59
C GLN A 233 2.43 42.08 21.92
N SER A 234 2.02 42.44 20.69
CA SER A 234 1.22 41.56 19.88
C SER A 234 2.05 40.38 19.34
N LYS A 235 1.46 39.20 19.28
CA LYS A 235 2.12 37.97 18.80
C LYS A 235 1.21 37.23 17.82
N LYS A 236 1.77 36.85 16.67
CA LYS A 236 1.09 35.99 15.68
C LYS A 236 0.87 34.60 16.22
N GLY A 237 -0.32 34.04 15.98
CA GLY A 237 -0.66 32.67 16.34
C GLY A 237 -0.20 31.64 15.30
N TYR A 238 -0.22 30.39 15.71
CA TYR A 238 0.17 29.28 14.83
C TYR A 238 -0.74 29.11 13.62
N PHE A 239 -2.03 29.48 13.71
CA PHE A 239 -2.92 29.47 12.54
C PHE A 239 -2.49 30.50 11.48
N GLU A 240 -1.99 31.67 11.89
CA GLU A 240 -1.46 32.64 10.94
C GLU A 240 -0.12 32.19 10.34
N VAL A 241 0.75 31.56 11.14
CA VAL A 241 2.03 30.99 10.67
C VAL A 241 1.81 29.84 9.71
N ALA A 242 0.77 29.02 9.95
CA ALA A 242 0.44 27.86 9.13
C ALA A 242 -0.41 28.19 7.89
N ASP A 243 -0.67 29.47 7.61
CA ASP A 243 -1.47 29.84 6.45
C ASP A 243 -0.89 29.27 5.16
N ARG A 244 -1.75 28.69 4.31
CA ARG A 244 -1.44 27.87 3.11
C ARG A 244 -0.68 26.57 3.38
N GLY A 245 -0.30 26.32 4.62
CA GLY A 245 0.41 25.11 5.08
C GLY A 245 -0.49 24.09 5.75
N THR A 246 0.10 23.39 6.74
CA THR A 246 -0.56 22.34 7.52
C THR A 246 -0.31 22.57 9.01
N ILE A 247 -1.36 22.45 9.81
CA ILE A 247 -1.26 22.41 11.28
C ILE A 247 -1.60 21.00 11.76
N PHE A 248 -0.78 20.48 12.65
CA PHE A 248 -0.96 19.19 13.27
C PHE A 248 -1.18 19.35 14.78
N PHE A 249 -2.31 18.87 15.25
CA PHE A 249 -2.64 18.81 16.68
C PHE A 249 -2.32 17.43 17.22
N ASP A 250 -1.31 17.30 18.07
CA ASP A 250 -1.12 16.08 18.84
C ASP A 250 -1.93 16.18 20.14
N GLU A 251 -2.50 15.05 20.56
CA GLU A 251 -3.34 14.92 21.74
C GLU A 251 -4.59 15.85 21.73
N VAL A 252 -5.27 15.96 20.58
CA VAL A 252 -6.44 16.85 20.41
C VAL A 252 -7.54 16.63 21.46
N GLY A 253 -7.64 15.44 22.05
CA GLY A 253 -8.59 15.11 23.11
C GLY A 253 -8.38 15.88 24.42
N THR A 254 -7.24 16.55 24.59
CA THR A 254 -6.91 17.35 25.81
C THR A 254 -7.32 18.82 25.70
N LEU A 255 -7.84 19.25 24.52
CA LEU A 255 -8.27 20.63 24.30
C LEU A 255 -9.38 21.07 25.25
N GLY A 256 -9.21 22.24 25.87
CA GLY A 256 -10.24 22.88 26.69
C GLY A 256 -11.47 23.32 25.86
N PRO A 257 -12.66 23.47 26.49
CA PRO A 257 -13.90 23.79 25.81
C PRO A 257 -13.84 25.07 24.94
N GLU A 258 -13.17 26.10 25.39
CA GLU A 258 -13.04 27.36 24.65
C GLU A 258 -12.19 27.19 23.40
N THR A 259 -11.06 26.49 23.51
CA THR A 259 -10.20 26.16 22.38
C THR A 259 -10.94 25.30 21.36
N GLN A 260 -11.78 24.33 21.81
CA GLN A 260 -12.61 23.52 20.93
C GLN A 260 -13.57 24.37 20.09
N ILE A 261 -14.23 25.38 20.69
CA ILE A 261 -15.14 26.30 19.99
C ILE A 261 -14.38 27.09 18.92
N LYS A 262 -13.23 27.68 19.27
CA LYS A 262 -12.42 28.47 18.35
C LYS A 262 -11.87 27.58 17.21
N LEU A 263 -11.41 26.37 17.50
CA LEU A 263 -10.94 25.41 16.49
C LEU A 263 -12.05 25.04 15.51
N LEU A 264 -13.27 24.82 16.00
CA LEU A 264 -14.43 24.51 15.15
C LEU A 264 -14.68 25.66 14.15
N ARG A 265 -14.62 26.93 14.58
CA ARG A 265 -14.77 28.09 13.69
C ARG A 265 -13.69 28.11 12.62
N VAL A 266 -12.43 27.87 12.97
CA VAL A 266 -11.34 27.79 11.97
C VAL A 266 -11.60 26.70 10.94
N ILE A 267 -12.10 25.53 11.35
CA ILE A 267 -12.40 24.43 10.43
C ILE A 267 -13.53 24.81 9.47
N GLN A 268 -14.59 25.44 9.98
CA GLN A 268 -15.83 25.72 9.23
C GLN A 268 -15.74 27.00 8.41
N GLU A 269 -15.31 28.08 9.01
CA GLU A 269 -15.36 29.44 8.46
C GLU A 269 -14.04 29.88 7.83
N LYS A 270 -12.97 29.11 8.08
CA LYS A 270 -11.60 29.42 7.62
C LYS A 270 -11.11 30.76 8.12
N GLU A 271 -11.55 31.15 9.32
CA GLU A 271 -11.12 32.37 9.99
C GLU A 271 -11.06 32.19 11.51
N PHE A 272 -10.32 33.04 12.16
CA PHE A 272 -10.23 33.14 13.63
C PHE A 272 -10.00 34.57 14.07
N THR A 273 -10.27 34.85 15.34
CA THR A 273 -10.00 36.15 15.94
C THR A 273 -8.90 36.02 16.98
N PRO A 274 -7.81 36.81 16.89
CA PRO A 274 -6.75 36.84 17.91
C PRO A 274 -7.31 37.27 19.28
N LEU A 275 -6.67 36.85 20.36
CA LEU A 275 -7.07 37.21 21.71
C LEU A 275 -6.97 38.72 21.90
N GLY A 276 -8.06 39.33 22.42
CA GLY A 276 -8.16 40.77 22.62
C GLY A 276 -8.46 41.60 21.36
N SER A 277 -8.62 40.96 20.19
CA SER A 277 -9.06 41.62 18.95
C SER A 277 -10.53 41.35 18.67
N THR A 278 -11.13 42.18 17.82
CA THR A 278 -12.46 41.95 17.23
C THR A 278 -12.38 41.59 15.74
N ASP A 279 -11.23 41.81 15.13
CA ASP A 279 -11.05 41.63 13.69
C ASP A 279 -10.71 40.18 13.34
N PRO A 280 -11.51 39.49 12.51
CA PRO A 280 -11.23 38.14 12.09
C PRO A 280 -10.09 38.10 11.05
N ILE A 281 -9.25 37.08 11.15
CA ILE A 281 -8.18 36.78 10.21
C ILE A 281 -8.55 35.53 9.42
N LYS A 282 -8.59 35.61 8.09
CA LYS A 282 -8.85 34.48 7.19
C LYS A 282 -7.58 33.70 6.96
N VAL A 283 -7.70 32.36 6.96
CA VAL A 283 -6.59 31.42 6.73
C VAL A 283 -7.03 30.20 5.94
N ASP A 284 -6.14 29.69 5.11
CA ASP A 284 -6.31 28.42 4.40
C ASP A 284 -5.33 27.38 4.96
N VAL A 285 -5.70 26.73 6.05
CA VAL A 285 -4.85 25.75 6.72
C VAL A 285 -5.45 24.33 6.59
N ARG A 286 -4.60 23.36 6.21
CA ARG A 286 -4.95 21.94 6.31
C ARG A 286 -4.76 21.48 7.75
N ILE A 287 -5.77 20.79 8.30
CA ILE A 287 -5.75 20.34 9.68
C ILE A 287 -5.55 18.83 9.74
N LEU A 288 -4.54 18.40 10.50
CA LEU A 288 -4.31 17.03 10.92
C LEU A 288 -4.44 16.98 12.44
N ALA A 289 -5.08 15.96 12.97
CA ALA A 289 -5.24 15.79 14.41
C ALA A 289 -4.81 14.37 14.83
N ALA A 290 -4.23 14.23 16.00
CA ALA A 290 -3.91 12.94 16.58
C ALA A 290 -4.44 12.84 18.02
N THR A 291 -4.77 11.62 18.41
CA THR A 291 -5.21 11.32 19.77
C THR A 291 -4.92 9.88 20.16
N ASN A 292 -4.65 9.66 21.45
CA ASN A 292 -4.61 8.34 22.07
C ASN A 292 -5.92 8.02 22.82
N ALA A 293 -6.79 9.01 23.03
CA ALA A 293 -8.07 8.88 23.70
C ALA A 293 -9.20 8.52 22.72
N ASP A 294 -10.21 7.84 23.22
CA ASP A 294 -11.47 7.66 22.51
C ASP A 294 -12.28 8.96 22.54
N LEU A 295 -12.20 9.74 21.45
CA LEU A 295 -12.92 11.00 21.35
C LEU A 295 -14.44 10.82 21.43
N TYR A 296 -14.98 9.71 20.93
CA TYR A 296 -16.41 9.44 21.01
C TYR A 296 -16.86 9.21 22.46
N GLN A 297 -16.04 8.55 23.26
CA GLN A 297 -16.30 8.44 24.70
C GLN A 297 -16.22 9.80 25.40
N LEU A 298 -15.25 10.65 25.04
CA LEU A 298 -15.17 12.02 25.58
C LEU A 298 -16.38 12.88 25.20
N VAL A 299 -16.97 12.67 24.01
CA VAL A 299 -18.23 13.32 23.60
C VAL A 299 -19.38 12.89 24.53
N LYS A 300 -19.52 11.59 24.82
CA LYS A 300 -20.54 11.09 25.75
C LYS A 300 -20.39 11.64 27.16
N GLU A 301 -19.16 11.87 27.59
CA GLU A 301 -18.83 12.45 28.88
C GLU A 301 -18.97 13.99 28.91
N GLY A 302 -19.33 14.64 27.81
CA GLY A 302 -19.44 16.09 27.70
C GLY A 302 -18.09 16.84 27.77
N LYS A 303 -16.95 16.13 27.66
CA LYS A 303 -15.61 16.69 27.69
C LYS A 303 -15.13 17.14 26.30
N PHE A 304 -15.72 16.60 25.24
CA PHE A 304 -15.43 16.95 23.86
C PHE A 304 -16.73 17.26 23.12
N ARG A 305 -16.70 18.29 22.27
CA ARG A 305 -17.89 18.69 21.50
C ARG A 305 -18.13 17.72 20.35
N GLU A 306 -19.37 17.34 20.19
CA GLU A 306 -19.83 16.43 19.14
C GLU A 306 -19.63 17.01 17.73
N ASP A 307 -19.93 18.31 17.57
CA ASP A 307 -19.77 19.02 16.30
C ASP A 307 -18.30 19.07 15.84
N LEU A 308 -17.37 19.31 16.75
CA LEU A 308 -15.94 19.27 16.48
C LEU A 308 -15.46 17.86 16.15
N TYR A 309 -15.95 16.83 16.87
CA TYR A 309 -15.61 15.45 16.60
C TYR A 309 -15.90 15.06 15.15
N TYR A 310 -17.12 15.32 14.65
CA TYR A 310 -17.45 15.00 13.27
C TYR A 310 -16.66 15.80 12.22
N ARG A 311 -16.22 16.99 12.55
CA ARG A 311 -15.38 17.81 11.67
C ARG A 311 -13.92 17.38 11.66
N LEU A 312 -13.42 16.80 12.74
CA LEU A 312 -12.06 16.23 12.81
C LEU A 312 -12.02 14.81 12.22
N ASN A 313 -13.03 14.01 12.47
CA ASN A 313 -13.08 12.59 12.06
C ASN A 313 -13.73 12.39 10.67
N VAL A 314 -13.24 13.15 9.67
CA VAL A 314 -13.67 12.96 8.27
C VAL A 314 -12.97 11.75 7.66
N ILE A 315 -11.66 11.64 7.89
CA ILE A 315 -10.87 10.47 7.52
C ILE A 315 -10.14 10.01 8.78
N ASN A 316 -10.31 8.73 9.14
CA ASN A 316 -9.62 8.14 10.29
C ASN A 316 -8.48 7.22 9.85
N ILE A 317 -7.30 7.44 10.44
CA ILE A 317 -6.13 6.56 10.29
C ILE A 317 -5.83 5.95 11.65
N ALA A 318 -6.08 4.65 11.79
CA ALA A 318 -5.78 3.92 13.02
C ALA A 318 -4.36 3.37 12.98
N MET A 319 -3.51 3.81 13.92
CA MET A 319 -2.14 3.33 14.08
C MET A 319 -2.16 1.99 14.83
N PRO A 320 -1.65 0.91 14.24
CA PRO A 320 -1.60 -0.38 14.94
C PRO A 320 -0.61 -0.32 16.12
N PRO A 321 -1.00 -0.81 17.30
CA PRO A 321 -0.08 -0.93 18.42
C PRO A 321 1.00 -1.98 18.14
N LEU A 322 2.14 -1.90 18.81
CA LEU A 322 3.30 -2.74 18.51
C LEU A 322 3.02 -4.25 18.67
N ARG A 323 2.15 -4.63 19.62
CA ARG A 323 1.70 -6.02 19.83
C ARG A 323 0.96 -6.62 18.62
N GLU A 324 0.41 -5.79 17.75
CA GLU A 324 -0.32 -6.19 16.53
C GLU A 324 0.55 -6.17 15.27
N ARG A 325 1.81 -5.71 15.40
CA ARG A 325 2.82 -5.66 14.33
C ARG A 325 4.16 -6.25 14.80
N ARG A 326 4.13 -7.40 15.43
CA ARG A 326 5.33 -8.06 16.02
C ARG A 326 6.45 -8.28 15.01
N GLU A 327 6.11 -8.49 13.74
CA GLU A 327 7.05 -8.65 12.63
C GLU A 327 7.94 -7.41 12.39
N ASP A 328 7.50 -6.24 12.86
CA ASP A 328 8.24 -4.99 12.73
C ASP A 328 9.25 -4.77 13.87
N ILE A 329 9.13 -5.50 14.99
CA ILE A 329 10.00 -5.34 16.17
C ILE A 329 11.47 -5.48 15.80
N PRO A 330 11.92 -6.53 15.07
CA PRO A 330 13.34 -6.65 14.69
C PRO A 330 13.85 -5.48 13.87
N LEU A 331 13.03 -4.95 12.95
CA LEU A 331 13.39 -3.81 12.12
C LEU A 331 13.53 -2.53 12.95
N LEU A 332 12.57 -2.28 13.85
CA LEU A 332 12.60 -1.12 14.75
C LEU A 332 13.81 -1.18 15.68
N VAL A 333 14.10 -2.33 16.28
CA VAL A 333 15.28 -2.51 17.14
C VAL A 333 16.57 -2.25 16.34
N GLY A 334 16.73 -2.83 15.15
CA GLY A 334 17.91 -2.62 14.32
C GLY A 334 18.10 -1.14 13.94
N HIS A 335 17.01 -0.45 13.60
CA HIS A 335 17.05 0.97 13.29
C HIS A 335 17.45 1.83 14.48
N PHE A 336 16.75 1.71 15.61
CA PHE A 336 17.05 2.50 16.81
C PHE A 336 18.43 2.19 17.36
N PHE A 337 18.83 0.94 17.31
CA PHE A 337 20.17 0.56 17.72
C PHE A 337 21.24 1.24 16.87
N THR A 338 21.13 1.18 15.56
CA THR A 338 22.04 1.85 14.63
C THR A 338 22.05 3.38 14.84
N PHE A 339 20.85 3.95 15.02
CA PHE A 339 20.69 5.39 15.26
C PHE A 339 21.43 5.83 16.55
N TYR A 340 21.18 5.16 17.67
CA TYR A 340 21.83 5.53 18.95
C TYR A 340 23.32 5.20 18.98
N CYS A 341 23.78 4.15 18.31
CA CYS A 341 25.21 3.89 18.16
C CYS A 341 25.92 5.03 17.43
N ARG A 342 25.33 5.50 16.32
CA ARG A 342 25.89 6.66 15.58
C ARG A 342 25.89 7.93 16.41
N GLN A 343 24.78 8.21 17.10
CA GLN A 343 24.64 9.42 17.93
C GLN A 343 25.66 9.47 19.09
N ASN A 344 26.00 8.30 19.64
CA ASN A 344 26.94 8.19 20.76
C ASN A 344 28.38 7.83 20.35
N ASN A 345 28.70 7.83 19.05
CA ASN A 345 30.00 7.43 18.50
C ASN A 345 30.47 6.04 19.00
N LYS A 346 29.55 5.11 19.18
CA LYS A 346 29.84 3.73 19.59
C LYS A 346 29.74 2.79 18.41
N PHE A 347 30.76 1.95 18.23
CA PHE A 347 30.74 0.87 17.24
C PHE A 347 30.25 -0.42 17.89
N LEU A 348 29.41 -1.18 17.16
CA LEU A 348 29.01 -2.52 17.55
C LEU A 348 30.22 -3.47 17.51
N SER A 349 30.43 -4.18 18.60
CA SER A 349 31.25 -5.39 18.55
C SER A 349 30.41 -6.55 18.03
N PRO A 350 30.99 -7.60 17.40
CA PRO A 350 30.28 -8.82 17.00
C PRO A 350 29.49 -9.49 18.13
N ALA A 351 29.94 -9.35 19.37
CA ALA A 351 29.24 -9.80 20.58
C ALA A 351 27.93 -9.01 20.83
N GLY A 352 27.90 -7.73 20.46
CA GLY A 352 26.69 -6.90 20.55
C GLY A 352 25.60 -7.30 19.58
N GLU A 353 25.95 -7.73 18.36
CA GLU A 353 24.98 -8.25 17.37
C GLU A 353 24.37 -9.59 17.84
N SER A 354 25.16 -10.46 18.45
CA SER A 354 24.66 -11.72 19.01
C SER A 354 23.74 -11.49 20.20
N LEU A 355 24.04 -10.53 21.07
CA LEU A 355 23.19 -10.16 22.21
C LEU A 355 21.86 -9.54 21.74
N LEU A 356 21.92 -8.73 20.69
CA LEU A 356 20.74 -8.14 20.08
C LEU A 356 19.80 -9.21 19.52
N SER A 357 20.34 -10.18 18.81
CA SER A 357 19.59 -11.33 18.27
C SER A 357 18.95 -12.14 19.40
N PHE A 358 19.66 -12.33 20.51
CA PHE A 358 19.15 -13.04 21.70
C PHE A 358 18.02 -12.25 22.40
N CYS A 359 18.19 -10.95 22.60
CA CYS A 359 17.15 -10.09 23.18
C CYS A 359 15.88 -10.06 22.32
N LEU A 360 16.01 -10.04 20.99
CA LEU A 360 14.89 -10.09 20.05
C LEU A 360 14.13 -11.42 20.13
N LEU A 361 14.83 -12.55 20.30
CA LEU A 361 14.23 -13.86 20.49
C LEU A 361 13.48 -13.95 21.82
N TYR A 362 13.97 -13.30 22.87
CA TYR A 362 13.35 -13.33 24.20
C TYR A 362 12.13 -12.42 24.29
N THR A 363 12.20 -11.20 23.77
CA THR A 363 11.07 -10.26 23.75
C THR A 363 9.92 -10.73 22.87
N SER A 364 10.19 -11.46 21.77
CA SER A 364 9.15 -12.06 20.93
C SER A 364 8.37 -13.20 21.63
N ARG A 365 8.89 -13.76 22.72
CA ARG A 365 8.23 -14.81 23.53
C ARG A 365 7.48 -14.29 24.77
N CYS A 366 7.78 -13.07 25.21
CA CYS A 366 7.23 -12.51 26.45
C CYS A 366 6.11 -11.46 26.23
N VAL A 367 5.73 -11.19 24.99
CA VAL A 367 4.66 -10.21 24.68
C VAL A 367 3.46 -10.91 24.04
#